data_d7d268da09a021faa6fa970234880304
#
_entry.id   d7d268da09a021faa6fa970234880304
#
_cell.length_a   1.000
_cell.length_b   1.000
_cell.length_c   1.000
_cell.angle_alpha   90.00
_cell.angle_beta   90.00
_cell.angle_gamma   90.00
#
_symmetry.space_group_name_H-M   'P 1'
#
loop_
_entity.id
_entity.type
_entity.pdbx_description
1 polymer ?
#
loop_
_entity_poly.entity_id
_entity_poly.type
_entity_poly.pdbx_seq_one_letter_code
_entity_poly.pdbx_strand_id
1 'polypeptide(L)'
;EEKCTACGACAKACPRRIIEIRPKGKNNRRMVVMCVNKDKGAVANKACKASCIGCGKCVKVCPFEAITLENNLAYIDPAKCKSCRKCEPECPKGAIHAINFPPRKPKTEAPAAPKPAPAPKVEAPKAEAPKAEA
;
A
#
# COMPACT_ATOMS: atom_id res chain seq x y z
N GLU A 1 -3.36 -21.72 4.68
CA GLU A 1 -2.63 -21.64 3.41
C GLU A 1 -2.11 -22.99 2.92
N GLU A 2 -1.81 -23.92 3.80
CA GLU A 2 -1.24 -25.25 3.46
C GLU A 2 -2.16 -26.12 2.59
N LYS A 3 -3.45 -25.98 2.76
CA LYS A 3 -4.48 -26.71 2.00
C LYS A 3 -4.94 -26.01 0.72
N CYS A 4 -4.44 -24.79 0.44
CA CYS A 4 -4.86 -23.99 -0.70
C CYS A 4 -4.07 -24.35 -1.96
N THR A 5 -4.76 -24.80 -3.01
CA THR A 5 -4.17 -25.15 -4.32
C THR A 5 -4.02 -23.96 -5.26
N ALA A 6 -4.41 -22.75 -4.82
CA ALA A 6 -4.42 -21.51 -5.63
C ALA A 6 -5.24 -21.62 -6.93
N CYS A 7 -6.30 -22.42 -6.97
CA CYS A 7 -7.11 -22.66 -8.18
C CYS A 7 -7.93 -21.44 -8.64
N GLY A 8 -8.05 -20.40 -7.83
CA GLY A 8 -8.74 -19.15 -8.20
C GLY A 8 -10.27 -19.17 -8.07
N ALA A 9 -10.88 -20.27 -7.71
CA ALA A 9 -12.33 -20.38 -7.59
C ALA A 9 -12.93 -19.36 -6.61
N CYS A 10 -12.30 -19.16 -5.45
CA CYS A 10 -12.73 -18.19 -4.45
C CYS A 10 -12.60 -16.73 -4.94
N ALA A 11 -11.56 -16.41 -5.74
CA ALA A 11 -11.39 -15.08 -6.30
C ALA A 11 -12.47 -14.78 -7.36
N LYS A 12 -12.86 -15.77 -8.14
CA LYS A 12 -13.95 -15.66 -9.13
C LYS A 12 -15.32 -15.54 -8.46
N ALA A 13 -15.55 -16.28 -7.38
CA ALA A 13 -16.83 -16.29 -6.66
C ALA A 13 -17.04 -15.06 -5.75
N CYS A 14 -15.97 -14.29 -5.44
CA CYS A 14 -16.07 -13.17 -4.52
C CYS A 14 -16.77 -11.96 -5.17
N PRO A 15 -17.96 -11.54 -4.73
CA PRO A 15 -18.69 -10.41 -5.32
C PRO A 15 -17.99 -9.07 -5.10
N ARG A 16 -17.22 -8.94 -4.00
CA ARG A 16 -16.46 -7.73 -3.67
C ARG A 16 -15.09 -7.66 -4.32
N ARG A 17 -14.63 -8.73 -4.98
CA ARG A 17 -13.30 -8.84 -5.61
C ARG A 17 -12.15 -8.47 -4.68
N ILE A 18 -12.24 -8.85 -3.39
CA ILE A 18 -11.21 -8.58 -2.38
C ILE A 18 -10.18 -9.72 -2.24
N ILE A 19 -10.40 -10.82 -2.95
CA ILE A 19 -9.52 -11.99 -2.92
C ILE A 19 -8.60 -11.93 -4.14
N GLU A 20 -7.32 -11.85 -3.88
CA GLU A 20 -6.28 -11.80 -4.90
C GLU A 20 -5.33 -12.98 -4.73
N ILE A 21 -4.98 -13.63 -5.84
CA ILE A 21 -3.98 -14.68 -5.87
C ILE A 21 -2.63 -14.03 -6.16
N ARG A 22 -1.71 -14.19 -5.23
CA ARG A 22 -0.36 -13.63 -5.34
C ARG A 22 0.69 -14.74 -5.29
N PRO A 23 1.79 -14.62 -6.06
CA PRO A 23 2.88 -15.58 -6.00
C PRO A 23 3.52 -15.58 -4.60
N LYS A 24 3.98 -16.74 -4.18
CA LYS A 24 4.77 -16.88 -2.95
C LYS A 24 6.18 -16.40 -3.22
N GLY A 25 6.68 -15.48 -2.40
CA GLY A 25 8.08 -15.04 -2.45
C GLY A 25 9.04 -16.10 -1.90
N LYS A 26 10.34 -15.79 -1.94
CA LYS A 26 11.37 -16.67 -1.37
C LYS A 26 11.06 -17.00 0.10
N ASN A 27 11.18 -18.28 0.46
CA ASN A 27 10.84 -18.79 1.79
C ASN A 27 9.39 -18.51 2.21
N ASN A 28 8.47 -18.47 1.26
CA ASN A 28 7.05 -18.15 1.50
C ASN A 28 6.82 -16.78 2.17
N ARG A 29 7.81 -15.88 2.12
CA ARG A 29 7.76 -14.53 2.71
C ARG A 29 7.13 -13.55 1.74
N ARG A 30 6.26 -12.71 2.25
CA ARG A 30 5.61 -11.65 1.44
C ARG A 30 5.21 -10.46 2.29
N MET A 31 5.22 -9.29 1.66
CA MET A 31 4.67 -8.06 2.22
C MET A 31 3.33 -7.79 1.58
N VAL A 32 2.31 -7.53 2.38
CA VAL A 32 0.96 -7.25 1.89
C VAL A 32 0.36 -6.05 2.61
N VAL A 33 -0.51 -5.33 1.91
CA VAL A 33 -1.39 -4.33 2.51
C VAL A 33 -2.71 -5.02 2.85
N MET A 34 -3.06 -5.08 4.13
CA MET A 34 -4.28 -5.73 4.63
C MET A 34 -5.48 -4.79 4.61
N CYS A 35 -5.55 -3.94 3.60
CA CYS A 35 -6.64 -2.99 3.42
C CYS A 35 -7.07 -2.99 1.96
N VAL A 36 -8.37 -2.88 1.72
CA VAL A 36 -8.99 -2.75 0.38
C VAL A 36 -9.86 -1.50 0.28
N ASN A 37 -9.88 -0.67 1.32
CA ASN A 37 -10.67 0.54 1.34
C ASN A 37 -10.02 1.62 0.46
N LYS A 38 -10.80 2.17 -0.48
CA LYS A 38 -10.39 3.20 -1.45
C LYS A 38 -10.87 4.61 -1.05
N ASP A 39 -11.51 4.76 0.10
CA ASP A 39 -12.01 6.04 0.57
C ASP A 39 -10.88 7.01 0.90
N LYS A 40 -11.21 8.31 0.90
CA LYS A 40 -10.27 9.35 1.32
C LYS A 40 -9.76 9.06 2.72
N GLY A 41 -8.47 9.30 2.96
CA GLY A 41 -7.79 8.95 4.20
C GLY A 41 -8.49 9.40 5.49
N ALA A 42 -9.18 10.55 5.48
CA ALA A 42 -9.96 11.04 6.63
C ALA A 42 -11.18 10.15 6.92
N VAL A 43 -11.90 9.71 5.90
CA VAL A 43 -13.07 8.82 6.00
C VAL A 43 -12.61 7.42 6.42
N ALA A 44 -11.59 6.89 5.74
CA ALA A 44 -11.01 5.60 6.04
C ALA A 44 -10.53 5.49 7.49
N ASN A 45 -9.90 6.56 8.01
CA ASN A 45 -9.42 6.62 9.38
C ASN A 45 -10.55 6.62 10.43
N LYS A 46 -11.70 7.24 10.13
CA LYS A 46 -12.89 7.20 10.99
C LYS A 46 -13.54 5.81 11.00
N ALA A 47 -13.59 5.16 9.85
CA ALA A 47 -14.20 3.84 9.69
C ALA A 47 -13.38 2.71 10.31
N CYS A 48 -12.04 2.78 10.21
CA CYS A 48 -11.16 1.72 10.69
C CYS A 48 -9.81 2.28 11.17
N LYS A 49 -9.42 1.95 12.39
CA LYS A 49 -8.13 2.40 12.98
C LYS A 49 -6.90 1.85 12.25
N ALA A 50 -7.00 0.68 11.65
CA ALA A 50 -5.92 0.01 10.90
C ALA A 50 -6.01 0.20 9.37
N SER A 51 -6.87 1.11 8.90
CA SER A 51 -7.05 1.35 7.46
C SER A 51 -5.84 2.06 6.84
N CYS A 52 -5.58 1.76 5.56
CA CYS A 52 -4.67 2.57 4.77
C CYS A 52 -5.29 3.95 4.53
N ILE A 53 -4.54 5.01 4.78
CA ILE A 53 -4.97 6.41 4.60
C ILE A 53 -4.35 7.07 3.37
N GLY A 54 -3.65 6.32 2.53
CA GLY A 54 -3.01 6.84 1.33
C GLY A 54 -1.88 7.84 1.58
N CYS A 55 -1.21 7.80 2.75
CA CYS A 55 -0.22 8.81 3.13
C CYS A 55 1.10 8.78 2.34
N GLY A 56 1.35 7.77 1.53
CA GLY A 56 2.54 7.65 0.67
C GLY A 56 3.88 7.39 1.37
N LYS A 57 3.95 7.30 2.70
CA LYS A 57 5.20 7.06 3.43
C LYS A 57 5.88 5.75 3.02
N CYS A 58 5.11 4.68 2.85
CA CYS A 58 5.62 3.39 2.41
C CYS A 58 6.24 3.43 1.01
N VAL A 59 5.69 4.26 0.10
CA VAL A 59 6.24 4.46 -1.26
C VAL A 59 7.62 5.09 -1.18
N LYS A 60 7.78 6.16 -0.39
CA LYS A 60 9.05 6.89 -0.22
C LYS A 60 10.18 6.03 0.36
N VAL A 61 9.85 5.08 1.21
CA VAL A 61 10.84 4.21 1.90
C VAL A 61 11.19 2.96 1.07
N CYS A 62 10.43 2.68 0.01
CA CYS A 62 10.67 1.48 -0.80
C CYS A 62 11.83 1.68 -1.79
N PRO A 63 13.00 1.02 -1.60
CA PRO A 63 14.15 1.18 -2.50
C PRO A 63 13.97 0.46 -3.84
N PHE A 64 12.91 -0.32 -4.00
CA PHE A 64 12.63 -1.12 -5.19
C PHE A 64 11.43 -0.59 -5.98
N GLU A 65 10.87 0.54 -5.57
CA GLU A 65 9.67 1.12 -6.20
C GLU A 65 8.52 0.10 -6.40
N ALA A 66 8.46 -0.85 -5.48
CA ALA A 66 7.49 -1.93 -5.51
C ALA A 66 6.12 -1.55 -4.93
N ILE A 67 5.96 -0.30 -4.48
CA ILE A 67 4.72 0.16 -3.85
C ILE A 67 4.14 1.30 -4.69
N THR A 68 2.95 1.08 -5.21
CA THR A 68 2.15 2.09 -5.90
C THR A 68 1.01 2.58 -5.02
N LEU A 69 0.55 3.79 -5.26
CA LEU A 69 -0.58 4.38 -4.56
C LEU A 69 -1.69 4.66 -5.57
N GLU A 70 -2.78 3.92 -5.48
CA GLU A 70 -3.93 4.08 -6.35
C GLU A 70 -5.20 4.25 -5.52
N ASN A 71 -6.02 5.22 -5.87
CA ASN A 71 -7.30 5.48 -5.18
C ASN A 71 -7.16 5.52 -3.65
N ASN A 72 -6.18 6.26 -3.12
CA ASN A 72 -5.88 6.38 -1.69
C ASN A 72 -5.47 5.06 -0.98
N LEU A 73 -5.18 4.02 -1.74
CA LEU A 73 -4.76 2.71 -1.25
C LEU A 73 -3.35 2.37 -1.76
N ALA A 74 -2.49 1.93 -0.85
CA ALA A 74 -1.18 1.42 -1.24
C ALA A 74 -1.30 -0.03 -1.73
N TYR A 75 -0.66 -0.32 -2.86
CA TYR A 75 -0.53 -1.65 -3.42
C TYR A 75 0.94 -2.06 -3.49
N ILE A 76 1.26 -3.27 -3.10
CA ILE A 76 2.62 -3.81 -3.16
C ILE A 76 2.69 -4.83 -4.28
N ASP A 77 3.51 -4.53 -5.30
CA ASP A 77 3.77 -5.43 -6.42
C ASP A 77 4.64 -6.61 -5.95
N PRO A 78 4.14 -7.85 -6.01
CA PRO A 78 4.90 -9.02 -5.58
C PRO A 78 6.11 -9.31 -6.47
N ALA A 79 6.12 -8.91 -7.74
CA ALA A 79 7.23 -9.14 -8.66
C ALA A 79 8.44 -8.25 -8.34
N LYS A 80 8.21 -6.98 -7.98
CA LYS A 80 9.25 -6.01 -7.64
C LYS A 80 9.67 -6.09 -6.17
N CYS A 81 8.80 -6.58 -5.29
CA CYS A 81 9.03 -6.57 -3.84
C CYS A 81 10.03 -7.64 -3.42
N LYS A 82 11.18 -7.22 -2.90
CA LYS A 82 12.22 -8.11 -2.34
C LYS A 82 12.02 -8.43 -0.85
N SER A 83 10.84 -8.13 -0.29
CA SER A 83 10.49 -8.47 1.10
C SER A 83 11.46 -7.92 2.15
N CYS A 84 11.97 -6.70 1.97
CA CYS A 84 12.96 -6.07 2.86
C CYS A 84 12.37 -5.53 4.19
N ARG A 85 11.05 -5.46 4.34
CA ARG A 85 10.30 -5.01 5.53
C ARG A 85 10.52 -3.56 5.94
N LYS A 86 11.11 -2.69 5.12
CA LYS A 86 11.32 -1.27 5.47
C LYS A 86 10.00 -0.50 5.56
N CYS A 87 9.00 -0.86 4.74
CA CYS A 87 7.70 -0.21 4.69
C CYS A 87 6.79 -0.52 5.90
N GLU A 88 7.02 -1.63 6.61
CA GLU A 88 6.20 -2.07 7.74
C GLU A 88 6.25 -1.07 8.93
N PRO A 89 7.44 -0.69 9.45
CA PRO A 89 7.53 0.26 10.57
C PRO A 89 7.16 1.69 10.20
N GLU A 90 7.25 2.05 8.90
CA GLU A 90 6.91 3.38 8.41
C GLU A 90 5.40 3.60 8.23
N CYS A 91 4.61 2.53 8.31
CA CYS A 91 3.17 2.63 8.21
C CYS A 91 2.55 3.10 9.54
N PRO A 92 2.02 4.34 9.64
CA PRO A 92 1.49 4.87 10.91
C PRO A 92 0.20 4.15 11.35
N LYS A 93 -0.45 3.44 10.43
CA LYS A 93 -1.69 2.69 10.69
C LYS A 93 -1.48 1.19 10.82
N GLY A 94 -0.26 0.70 10.60
CA GLY A 94 0.00 -0.73 10.63
C GLY A 94 -0.76 -1.52 9.55
N ALA A 95 -1.16 -0.88 8.45
CA ALA A 95 -1.89 -1.56 7.37
C ALA A 95 -1.03 -2.51 6.54
N ILE A 96 0.29 -2.46 6.69
CA ILE A 96 1.25 -3.31 5.98
C ILE A 96 1.70 -4.42 6.92
N HIS A 97 1.55 -5.65 6.45
CA HIS A 97 1.90 -6.83 7.22
C HIS A 97 2.96 -7.68 6.52
N ALA A 98 3.90 -8.17 7.30
CA ALA A 98 4.92 -9.12 6.88
C ALA A 98 4.45 -10.55 7.21
N ILE A 99 4.17 -11.34 6.18
CA ILE A 99 3.68 -12.72 6.34
C ILE A 99 4.86 -13.69 6.25
N ASN A 100 4.91 -14.67 7.17
CA ASN A 100 5.95 -15.70 7.28
C ASN A 100 7.37 -15.14 7.50
N PHE A 101 7.47 -14.03 8.19
CA PHE A 101 8.76 -13.52 8.66
C PHE A 101 9.03 -13.92 10.11
N PRO A 102 10.28 -14.14 10.49
CA PRO A 102 10.65 -14.28 11.90
C PRO A 102 10.31 -12.98 12.66
N PRO A 103 9.95 -13.08 13.95
CA PRO A 103 9.68 -11.90 14.77
C PRO A 103 10.88 -10.96 14.74
N ARG A 104 10.62 -9.65 14.55
CA ARG A 104 11.69 -8.64 14.66
C ARG A 104 12.14 -8.57 16.11
N LYS A 105 13.45 -8.64 16.33
CA LYS A 105 14.03 -8.15 17.59
C LYS A 105 13.66 -6.66 17.71
N PRO A 106 13.14 -6.19 18.86
CA PRO A 106 12.81 -4.78 19.03
C PRO A 106 14.08 -3.96 18.81
N LYS A 107 14.08 -3.11 17.78
CA LYS A 107 15.11 -2.08 17.63
C LYS A 107 14.81 -1.03 18.70
N THR A 108 15.62 -0.97 19.71
CA THR A 108 15.81 0.22 20.52
C THR A 108 16.02 1.42 19.60
N GLU A 109 15.17 2.42 19.78
CA GLU A 109 15.24 3.80 19.29
C GLU A 109 15.70 4.07 17.85
N ALA A 110 14.77 4.57 17.06
CA ALA A 110 15.03 5.19 15.78
C ALA A 110 15.64 6.59 15.99
N PRO A 111 16.70 6.95 15.26
CA PRO A 111 17.10 8.35 15.17
C PRO A 111 16.03 9.13 14.37
N ALA A 112 15.76 10.36 14.83
CA ALA A 112 14.79 11.29 14.30
C ALA A 112 14.87 11.43 12.78
N ALA A 113 13.68 11.40 12.13
CA ALA A 113 13.52 11.60 10.71
C ALA A 113 14.02 12.99 10.27
N PRO A 114 14.72 13.12 9.14
CA PRO A 114 14.95 14.41 8.53
C PRO A 114 13.61 14.99 8.03
N LYS A 115 13.41 16.28 8.28
CA LYS A 115 12.23 17.05 7.88
C LYS A 115 11.94 16.89 6.38
N PRO A 116 10.67 16.77 5.96
CA PRO A 116 10.33 16.67 4.54
C PRO A 116 10.63 18.00 3.85
N ALA A 117 11.36 17.93 2.74
CA ALA A 117 11.49 19.04 1.79
C ALA A 117 10.12 19.37 1.18
N PRO A 118 9.82 20.65 0.88
CA PRO A 118 8.52 21.04 0.37
C PRO A 118 8.26 20.43 -1.02
N ALA A 119 7.06 19.91 -1.19
CA ALA A 119 6.59 19.35 -2.45
C ALA A 119 6.56 20.42 -3.54
N PRO A 120 6.94 20.10 -4.79
CA PRO A 120 6.73 21.01 -5.91
C PRO A 120 5.22 21.20 -6.15
N LYS A 121 4.80 22.45 -6.21
CA LYS A 121 3.45 22.84 -6.61
C LYS A 121 3.25 22.44 -8.07
N VAL A 122 2.36 21.49 -8.31
CA VAL A 122 1.87 21.21 -9.66
C VAL A 122 0.76 22.22 -9.93
N GLU A 123 1.05 23.17 -10.80
CA GLU A 123 0.05 24.10 -11.35
C GLU A 123 -0.99 23.32 -12.16
N ALA A 124 -2.26 23.55 -11.84
CA ALA A 124 -3.39 23.00 -12.59
C ALA A 124 -3.47 23.67 -13.98
N PRO A 125 -3.68 22.93 -15.08
CA PRO A 125 -3.95 23.55 -16.38
C PRO A 125 -5.34 24.20 -16.36
N LYS A 126 -5.39 25.49 -16.68
CA LYS A 126 -6.61 26.25 -16.97
C LYS A 126 -7.34 25.61 -18.15
N ALA A 127 -8.56 25.14 -17.91
CA ALA A 127 -9.48 24.79 -18.98
C ALA A 127 -9.98 26.09 -19.64
N GLU A 128 -9.61 26.26 -20.90
CA GLU A 128 -10.18 27.29 -21.78
C GLU A 128 -11.53 26.79 -22.32
N ALA A 129 -12.58 27.56 -22.08
CA ALA A 129 -13.91 27.29 -22.59
C ALA A 129 -14.00 27.71 -24.09
N PRO A 130 -14.62 26.90 -24.97
CA PRO A 130 -14.89 27.32 -26.34
C PRO A 130 -16.05 28.29 -26.37
N LYS A 131 -15.82 29.48 -26.96
CA LYS A 131 -16.85 30.44 -27.35
C LYS A 131 -17.69 29.82 -28.47
N ALA A 132 -19.02 29.75 -28.25
CA ALA A 132 -19.98 29.58 -29.31
C ALA A 132 -20.12 30.89 -30.06
N GLU A 133 -19.92 30.86 -31.37
CA GLU A 133 -20.38 31.91 -32.31
C GLU A 133 -21.67 31.44 -32.98
N ALA A 134 -22.59 32.36 -33.05
CA ALA A 134 -23.92 32.25 -33.60
C ALA A 134 -23.92 32.04 -35.13
#